data_d50fc6364e89762995c5f89424a320d0
#
_entry.id   d50fc6364e89762995c5f89424a320d0
#
_cell.length_a   1.000
_cell.length_b   1.000
_cell.length_c   1.000
_cell.angle_alpha   90.00
_cell.angle_beta   90.00
_cell.angle_gamma   90.00
#
_symmetry.space_group_name_H-M   'P 1'
#
loop_
_entity.id
_entity.type
_entity.pdbx_description
1 polymer ?
#
loop_
_entity_poly.entity_id
_entity_poly.type
_entity_poly.pdbx_seq_one_letter_code
_entity_poly.pdbx_strand_id
1 'polypeptide(L)'
;MEEFISLNKRIRKEVRRGEDTDLLRYMFAFSFARRLQLCLGLRESPAVLIEEFPSIWEETQKLISVMSSVGAPTLHARAAAYSAAWAGQGIEPPPLLHHVSLLELAKTLDVCSQAAPLLKKRVLAACGLAASYEGRISEQEMVIIRLFADSMGCPVPNLSTGKN
;
A
#
# COMPACT_ATOMS: atom_id res chain seq x y z
N MET A 1 1.71 12.91 26.08
CA MET A 1 2.52 11.70 25.83
C MET A 1 1.76 10.42 26.20
N GLU A 2 1.23 10.32 27.41
CA GLU A 2 0.48 9.14 27.87
C GLU A 2 -0.80 8.86 27.07
N GLU A 3 -1.57 9.91 26.74
CA GLU A 3 -2.77 9.78 25.90
C GLU A 3 -2.48 9.22 24.51
N PHE A 4 -1.36 9.64 23.91
CA PHE A 4 -0.91 9.11 22.61
C PHE A 4 -0.53 7.62 22.70
N ILE A 5 0.21 7.24 23.75
CA ILE A 5 0.59 5.84 23.99
C ILE A 5 -0.68 5.01 24.22
N SER A 6 -1.66 5.54 24.95
CA SER A 6 -2.96 4.91 25.18
C SER A 6 -3.75 4.75 23.87
N LEU A 7 -3.83 5.80 23.05
CA LEU A 7 -4.50 5.78 21.75
C LEU A 7 -3.84 4.75 20.81
N ASN A 8 -2.51 4.76 20.72
CA ASN A 8 -1.79 3.82 19.87
C ASN A 8 -1.96 2.35 20.33
N LYS A 9 -2.01 2.11 21.67
CA LYS A 9 -2.33 0.78 22.20
C LYS A 9 -3.77 0.36 21.86
N ARG A 10 -4.74 1.27 21.92
CA ARG A 10 -6.14 1.00 21.55
C ARG A 10 -6.26 0.68 20.05
N ILE A 11 -5.65 1.49 19.19
CA ILE A 11 -5.63 1.25 17.74
C ILE A 11 -5.02 -0.13 17.44
N ARG A 12 -3.87 -0.46 18.03
CA ARG A 12 -3.23 -1.78 17.86
C ARG A 12 -4.07 -2.92 18.40
N LYS A 13 -4.83 -2.72 19.47
CA LYS A 13 -5.72 -3.72 20.06
C LYS A 13 -6.95 -3.97 19.18
N GLU A 14 -7.55 -2.91 18.65
CA GLU A 14 -8.67 -3.02 17.70
C GLU A 14 -8.23 -3.70 16.38
N VAL A 15 -7.06 -3.33 15.88
CA VAL A 15 -6.45 -3.97 14.69
C VAL A 15 -6.16 -5.46 14.91
N ARG A 16 -5.77 -5.87 16.14
CA ARG A 16 -5.52 -7.29 16.47
C ARG A 16 -6.80 -8.10 16.75
N ARG A 17 -7.90 -7.44 17.09
CA ARG A 17 -9.18 -8.11 17.40
C ARG A 17 -9.98 -8.54 16.18
N GLY A 18 -9.67 -8.04 14.99
CA GLY A 18 -10.44 -8.32 13.79
C GLY A 18 -9.75 -9.34 12.90
N GLU A 19 -10.18 -10.59 12.94
CA GLU A 19 -9.99 -11.50 11.80
C GLU A 19 -10.68 -10.97 10.54
N ASP A 20 -11.63 -10.02 10.71
CA ASP A 20 -12.37 -9.27 9.68
C ASP A 20 -12.06 -7.76 9.70
N THR A 21 -10.88 -7.34 10.14
CA THR A 21 -10.55 -5.92 10.07
C THR A 21 -10.43 -5.49 8.63
N ASP A 22 -11.35 -4.65 8.21
CA ASP A 22 -11.37 -4.01 6.90
C ASP A 22 -10.00 -3.37 6.62
N LEU A 23 -9.40 -3.76 5.49
CA LEU A 23 -8.11 -3.23 5.01
C LEU A 23 -8.07 -1.71 5.09
N LEU A 24 -9.17 -1.03 4.73
CA LEU A 24 -9.27 0.42 4.75
C LEU A 24 -9.12 0.98 6.17
N ARG A 25 -9.80 0.40 7.16
CA ARG A 25 -9.71 0.80 8.58
C ARG A 25 -8.29 0.62 9.10
N TYR A 26 -7.68 -0.52 8.77
CA TYR A 26 -6.31 -0.79 9.17
C TYR A 26 -5.34 0.24 8.59
N MET A 27 -5.42 0.47 7.29
CA MET A 27 -4.53 1.40 6.60
C MET A 27 -4.69 2.84 7.10
N PHE A 28 -5.92 3.25 7.40
CA PHE A 28 -6.19 4.56 8.00
C PHE A 28 -5.51 4.70 9.36
N ALA A 29 -5.71 3.71 10.24
CA ALA A 29 -5.10 3.70 11.58
C ALA A 29 -3.57 3.66 11.51
N PHE A 30 -3.02 2.86 10.60
CA PHE A 30 -1.58 2.72 10.39
C PHE A 30 -0.95 4.04 9.89
N SER A 31 -1.50 4.62 8.83
CA SER A 31 -1.00 5.88 8.25
C SER A 31 -1.13 7.03 9.25
N PHE A 32 -2.27 7.15 9.94
CA PHE A 32 -2.48 8.17 10.97
C PHE A 32 -1.48 8.05 12.12
N ALA A 33 -1.30 6.84 12.68
CA ALA A 33 -0.37 6.60 13.78
C ALA A 33 1.08 6.92 13.36
N ARG A 34 1.47 6.56 12.14
CA ARG A 34 2.79 6.85 11.59
C ARG A 34 3.02 8.35 11.43
N ARG A 35 2.07 9.07 10.87
CA ARG A 35 2.14 10.52 10.68
C ARG A 35 2.23 11.25 12.02
N LEU A 36 1.43 10.82 12.98
CA LEU A 36 1.46 11.39 14.32
C LEU A 36 2.80 11.15 15.02
N GLN A 37 3.39 9.97 14.88
CA GLN A 37 4.74 9.67 15.40
C GLN A 37 5.82 10.59 14.81
N LEU A 38 5.75 10.86 13.50
CA LEU A 38 6.66 11.80 12.83
C LEU A 38 6.47 13.24 13.36
N CYS A 39 5.22 13.71 13.45
CA CYS A 39 4.92 15.05 13.95
C CYS A 39 5.34 15.28 15.40
N LEU A 40 5.31 14.24 16.23
CA LEU A 40 5.72 14.29 17.64
C LEU A 40 7.23 14.02 17.86
N GLY A 41 7.99 13.83 16.79
CA GLY A 41 9.41 13.49 16.88
C GLY A 41 9.69 12.11 17.51
N LEU A 42 8.67 11.24 17.60
CA LEU A 42 8.80 9.88 18.12
C LEU A 42 9.30 8.88 17.08
N ARG A 43 9.35 9.30 15.84
CA ARG A 43 9.89 8.57 14.70
C ARG A 43 10.63 9.56 13.80
N GLU A 44 11.77 9.15 13.31
CA GLU A 44 12.49 9.90 12.28
C GLU A 44 11.93 9.59 10.89
N SER A 45 12.09 10.54 9.97
CA SER A 45 11.82 10.27 8.56
C SER A 45 12.77 9.17 8.08
N PRO A 46 12.26 8.15 7.36
CA PRO A 46 13.09 7.04 6.92
C PRO A 46 14.18 7.54 5.97
N ALA A 47 15.42 7.12 6.24
CA ALA A 47 16.52 7.33 5.31
C ALA A 47 16.29 6.54 4.01
N VAL A 48 16.81 7.04 2.91
CA VAL A 48 16.83 6.29 1.65
C VAL A 48 17.96 5.26 1.74
N LEU A 49 17.60 3.98 1.78
CA LEU A 49 18.52 2.86 1.89
C LEU A 49 18.42 1.90 0.68
N ILE A 50 17.36 2.02 -0.11
CA ILE A 50 17.05 1.13 -1.23
C ILE A 50 16.98 1.96 -2.51
N GLU A 51 17.91 1.71 -3.43
CA GLU A 51 18.03 2.44 -4.70
C GLU A 51 17.69 1.57 -5.93
N GLU A 52 17.67 0.24 -5.76
CA GLU A 52 17.44 -0.70 -6.84
C GLU A 52 16.12 -1.45 -6.71
N PHE A 53 15.40 -1.62 -7.82
CA PHE A 53 14.10 -2.27 -7.85
C PHE A 53 14.12 -3.74 -7.38
N PRO A 54 15.14 -4.57 -7.68
CA PRO A 54 15.20 -5.93 -7.17
C PRO A 54 15.13 -6.04 -5.65
N SER A 55 15.62 -5.03 -4.94
CA SER A 55 15.62 -5.00 -3.48
C SER A 55 14.24 -4.74 -2.84
N ILE A 56 13.24 -4.35 -3.63
CA ILE A 56 11.83 -4.16 -3.20
C ILE A 56 10.85 -4.98 -4.03
N TRP A 57 11.36 -5.99 -4.72
CA TRP A 57 10.53 -6.83 -5.60
C TRP A 57 9.42 -7.55 -4.84
N GLU A 58 9.75 -8.21 -3.73
CA GLU A 58 8.79 -8.92 -2.90
C GLU A 58 7.75 -7.99 -2.28
N GLU A 59 8.17 -6.80 -1.85
CA GLU A 59 7.30 -5.77 -1.32
C GLU A 59 6.33 -5.27 -2.39
N THR A 60 6.83 -5.06 -3.59
CA THR A 60 6.01 -4.66 -4.75
C THR A 60 4.99 -5.74 -5.08
N GLN A 61 5.40 -7.01 -5.07
CA GLN A 61 4.51 -8.15 -5.27
C GLN A 61 3.35 -8.17 -4.25
N LYS A 62 3.65 -7.96 -2.97
CA LYS A 62 2.65 -7.91 -1.90
C LYS A 62 1.66 -6.76 -2.10
N LEU A 63 2.16 -5.54 -2.40
CA LEU A 63 1.30 -4.38 -2.61
C LEU A 63 0.40 -4.52 -3.84
N ILE A 64 0.91 -5.00 -4.96
CA ILE A 64 0.12 -5.24 -6.16
C ILE A 64 -0.91 -6.36 -5.89
N SER A 65 -0.53 -7.42 -5.17
CA SER A 65 -1.45 -8.51 -4.80
C SER A 65 -2.62 -8.01 -3.94
N VAL A 66 -2.35 -7.13 -2.98
CA VAL A 66 -3.39 -6.48 -2.16
C VAL A 66 -4.29 -5.61 -3.04
N MET A 67 -3.72 -4.71 -3.85
CA MET A 67 -4.50 -3.83 -4.72
C MET A 67 -5.38 -4.60 -5.71
N SER A 68 -4.86 -5.64 -6.33
CA SER A 68 -5.63 -6.50 -7.23
C SER A 68 -6.80 -7.22 -6.56
N SER A 69 -6.82 -7.30 -5.22
CA SER A 69 -7.92 -7.91 -4.47
C SER A 69 -9.00 -6.93 -4.02
N VAL A 70 -8.73 -5.62 -4.02
CA VAL A 70 -9.64 -4.61 -3.44
C VAL A 70 -10.85 -4.43 -4.33
N GLY A 71 -10.92 -4.41 -5.50
CA GLY A 71 -12.10 -4.20 -6.35
C GLY A 71 -12.54 -5.43 -7.14
N ALA A 72 -11.73 -6.48 -7.12
CA ALA A 72 -11.93 -7.62 -8.00
C ALA A 72 -13.03 -8.57 -7.47
N PRO A 73 -14.15 -8.73 -8.20
CA PRO A 73 -15.27 -9.57 -7.76
C PRO A 73 -14.97 -11.07 -7.86
N THR A 74 -13.96 -11.45 -8.64
CA THR A 74 -13.60 -12.84 -8.89
C THR A 74 -12.08 -13.04 -8.85
N LEU A 75 -11.66 -14.29 -8.62
CA LEU A 75 -10.24 -14.65 -8.67
C LEU A 75 -9.63 -14.40 -10.07
N HIS A 76 -10.43 -14.60 -11.12
CA HIS A 76 -9.99 -14.33 -12.49
C HIS A 76 -9.73 -12.84 -12.74
N ALA A 77 -10.63 -11.96 -12.34
CA ALA A 77 -10.46 -10.51 -12.43
C ALA A 77 -9.24 -10.06 -11.63
N ARG A 78 -9.05 -10.60 -10.44
CA ARG A 78 -7.88 -10.34 -9.60
C ARG A 78 -6.56 -10.74 -10.27
N ALA A 79 -6.49 -11.94 -10.85
CA ALA A 79 -5.31 -12.41 -11.56
C ALA A 79 -5.00 -11.55 -12.80
N ALA A 80 -6.04 -11.14 -13.54
CA ALA A 80 -5.90 -10.28 -14.70
C ALA A 80 -5.39 -8.87 -14.33
N ALA A 81 -5.95 -8.25 -13.29
CA ALA A 81 -5.49 -6.96 -12.76
C ALA A 81 -4.03 -7.03 -12.29
N TYR A 82 -3.67 -8.09 -11.59
CA TYR A 82 -2.31 -8.36 -11.15
C TYR A 82 -1.34 -8.47 -12.33
N SER A 83 -1.66 -9.27 -13.33
CA SER A 83 -0.83 -9.45 -14.52
C SER A 83 -0.68 -8.15 -15.31
N ALA A 84 -1.74 -7.36 -15.45
CA ALA A 84 -1.70 -6.06 -16.12
C ALA A 84 -0.76 -5.07 -15.42
N ALA A 85 -0.75 -5.05 -14.09
CA ALA A 85 0.15 -4.20 -13.32
C ALA A 85 1.63 -4.53 -13.57
N TRP A 86 1.99 -5.80 -13.63
CA TRP A 86 3.35 -6.24 -13.92
C TRP A 86 3.74 -6.02 -15.40
N ALA A 87 2.84 -6.30 -16.34
CA ALA A 87 3.05 -6.02 -17.75
C ALA A 87 3.35 -4.54 -18.00
N GLY A 88 2.63 -3.64 -17.29
CA GLY A 88 2.90 -2.20 -17.32
C GLY A 88 4.28 -1.80 -16.79
N GLN A 89 4.96 -2.68 -16.05
CA GLN A 89 6.34 -2.51 -15.60
C GLN A 89 7.36 -3.13 -16.56
N GLY A 90 6.92 -3.81 -17.63
CA GLY A 90 7.78 -4.55 -18.55
C GLY A 90 8.40 -5.80 -17.92
N ILE A 91 7.73 -6.41 -16.96
CA ILE A 91 8.24 -7.52 -16.15
C ILE A 91 7.25 -8.68 -16.21
N GLU A 92 7.76 -9.90 -16.33
CA GLU A 92 6.95 -11.10 -16.18
C GLU A 92 6.40 -11.19 -14.76
N PRO A 93 5.08 -11.38 -14.60
CA PRO A 93 4.47 -11.37 -13.27
C PRO A 93 4.96 -12.55 -12.42
N PRO A 94 5.45 -12.30 -11.20
CA PRO A 94 5.66 -13.37 -10.24
C PRO A 94 4.32 -13.97 -9.80
N PRO A 95 4.30 -15.11 -9.09
CA PRO A 95 3.04 -15.70 -8.63
C PRO A 95 2.19 -14.75 -7.82
N LEU A 96 0.89 -14.67 -8.12
CA LEU A 96 -0.06 -13.88 -7.34
C LEU A 96 -0.17 -14.41 -5.91
N LEU A 97 0.00 -13.54 -4.92
CA LEU A 97 -0.21 -13.90 -3.53
C LEU A 97 -1.70 -13.86 -3.20
N HIS A 98 -2.26 -15.01 -2.80
CA HIS A 98 -3.68 -15.12 -2.47
C HIS A 98 -4.06 -14.39 -1.18
N HIS A 99 -3.10 -14.29 -0.26
CA HIS A 99 -3.29 -13.64 1.04
C HIS A 99 -2.03 -12.89 1.44
N VAL A 100 -2.21 -11.66 1.89
CA VAL A 100 -1.18 -10.85 2.55
C VAL A 100 -1.80 -10.36 3.85
N SER A 101 -1.23 -10.75 4.98
CA SER A 101 -1.73 -10.32 6.28
C SER A 101 -1.51 -8.83 6.49
N LEU A 102 -2.34 -8.20 7.32
CA LEU A 102 -2.20 -6.77 7.65
C LEU A 102 -0.84 -6.44 8.30
N LEU A 103 -0.27 -7.40 9.06
CA LEU A 103 1.06 -7.24 9.65
C LEU A 103 2.17 -7.27 8.57
N GLU A 104 2.05 -8.16 7.60
CA GLU A 104 2.98 -8.20 6.46
C GLU A 104 2.88 -6.92 5.62
N LEU A 105 1.65 -6.44 5.39
CA LEU A 105 1.41 -5.19 4.69
C LEU A 105 2.09 -3.99 5.40
N ALA A 106 1.98 -3.91 6.72
CA ALA A 106 2.65 -2.88 7.50
C ALA A 106 4.18 -2.93 7.36
N LYS A 107 4.78 -4.13 7.45
CA LYS A 107 6.22 -4.34 7.25
C LYS A 107 6.64 -3.97 5.82
N THR A 108 5.86 -4.37 4.84
CA THR A 108 6.07 -4.03 3.43
C THR A 108 6.12 -2.52 3.21
N LEU A 109 5.17 -1.77 3.78
CA LEU A 109 5.15 -0.31 3.68
C LEU A 109 6.32 0.34 4.43
N ASP A 110 6.77 -0.24 5.54
CA ASP A 110 7.97 0.22 6.24
C ASP A 110 9.24 0.04 5.40
N VAL A 111 9.40 -1.08 4.72
CA VAL A 111 10.51 -1.31 3.78
C VAL A 111 10.42 -0.34 2.60
N CYS A 112 9.26 -0.26 1.94
CA CYS A 112 9.06 0.66 0.81
C CYS A 112 9.29 2.12 1.18
N SER A 113 9.08 2.51 2.45
CA SER A 113 9.35 3.88 2.91
C SER A 113 10.83 4.27 2.84
N GLN A 114 11.73 3.30 2.82
CA GLN A 114 13.17 3.48 2.69
C GLN A 114 13.66 3.45 1.25
N ALA A 115 12.77 3.24 0.29
CA ALA A 115 13.11 3.23 -1.13
C ALA A 115 13.31 4.64 -1.68
N ALA A 116 14.14 4.76 -2.72
CA ALA A 116 14.32 6.00 -3.45
C ALA A 116 12.99 6.52 -4.02
N PRO A 117 12.80 7.85 -4.16
CA PRO A 117 11.53 8.43 -4.61
C PRO A 117 11.02 7.88 -5.95
N LEU A 118 11.92 7.60 -6.89
CA LEU A 118 11.56 7.00 -8.18
C LEU A 118 11.03 5.57 -8.05
N LEU A 119 11.59 4.79 -7.12
CA LEU A 119 11.09 3.43 -6.84
C LEU A 119 9.71 3.48 -6.18
N LYS A 120 9.49 4.36 -5.22
CA LYS A 120 8.17 4.58 -4.61
C LYS A 120 7.12 4.93 -5.67
N LYS A 121 7.47 5.88 -6.56
CA LYS A 121 6.60 6.25 -7.68
C LYS A 121 6.28 5.06 -8.58
N ARG A 122 7.27 4.23 -8.89
CA ARG A 122 7.11 3.03 -9.71
C ARG A 122 6.17 2.02 -9.07
N VAL A 123 6.33 1.75 -7.77
CA VAL A 123 5.46 0.86 -7.00
C VAL A 123 4.01 1.37 -6.97
N LEU A 124 3.82 2.67 -6.70
CA LEU A 124 2.49 3.29 -6.69
C LEU A 124 1.83 3.30 -8.07
N ALA A 125 2.61 3.51 -9.14
CA ALA A 125 2.10 3.40 -10.51
C ALA A 125 1.62 1.98 -10.83
N ALA A 126 2.35 0.95 -10.41
CA ALA A 126 1.93 -0.44 -10.56
C ALA A 126 0.63 -0.74 -9.78
N CYS A 127 0.50 -0.24 -8.55
CA CYS A 127 -0.75 -0.31 -7.79
C CYS A 127 -1.91 0.41 -8.51
N GLY A 128 -1.65 1.56 -9.13
CA GLY A 128 -2.62 2.29 -9.94
C GLY A 128 -3.07 1.50 -11.17
N LEU A 129 -2.16 0.80 -11.85
CA LEU A 129 -2.50 -0.06 -12.99
C LEU A 129 -3.37 -1.25 -12.58
N ALA A 130 -3.08 -1.87 -11.42
CA ALA A 130 -3.94 -2.92 -10.86
C ALA A 130 -5.37 -2.40 -10.60
N ALA A 131 -5.48 -1.24 -9.95
CA ALA A 131 -6.76 -0.63 -9.62
C ALA A 131 -7.56 -0.16 -10.87
N SER A 132 -6.87 0.29 -11.91
CA SER A 132 -7.52 0.78 -13.14
C SER A 132 -7.85 -0.30 -14.16
N TYR A 133 -7.59 -1.56 -13.86
CA TYR A 133 -7.76 -2.66 -14.82
C TYR A 133 -9.18 -2.76 -15.38
N GLU A 134 -10.19 -2.51 -14.58
CA GLU A 134 -11.61 -2.50 -15.01
C GLU A 134 -12.06 -1.17 -15.64
N GLY A 135 -11.13 -0.27 -15.93
CA GLY A 135 -11.34 1.00 -16.63
C GLY A 135 -11.62 2.20 -15.73
N ARG A 136 -12.02 2.00 -14.47
CA ARG A 136 -12.21 3.07 -13.48
C ARG A 136 -11.68 2.65 -12.12
N ILE A 137 -10.90 3.53 -11.50
CA ILE A 137 -10.48 3.35 -10.12
C ILE A 137 -11.66 3.72 -9.21
N SER A 138 -12.08 2.82 -8.35
CA SER A 138 -13.11 3.08 -7.34
C SER A 138 -12.61 4.04 -6.25
N GLU A 139 -13.53 4.65 -5.51
CA GLU A 139 -13.17 5.52 -4.39
C GLU A 139 -12.34 4.78 -3.34
N GLN A 140 -12.69 3.52 -3.06
CA GLN A 140 -11.98 2.69 -2.11
C GLN A 140 -10.53 2.42 -2.54
N GLU A 141 -10.31 2.04 -3.79
CA GLU A 141 -8.98 1.82 -4.36
C GLU A 141 -8.15 3.10 -4.34
N MET A 142 -8.77 4.24 -4.70
CA MET A 142 -8.10 5.54 -4.66
C MET A 142 -7.64 5.89 -3.24
N VAL A 143 -8.48 5.65 -2.24
CA VAL A 143 -8.13 5.91 -0.84
C VAL A 143 -7.00 5.00 -0.39
N ILE A 144 -7.00 3.72 -0.73
CA ILE A 144 -5.94 2.78 -0.36
C ILE A 144 -4.60 3.18 -1.00
N ILE A 145 -4.58 3.56 -2.29
CA ILE A 145 -3.36 4.04 -2.95
C ILE A 145 -2.82 5.30 -2.25
N ARG A 146 -3.70 6.22 -1.85
CA ARG A 146 -3.31 7.41 -1.08
C ARG A 146 -2.71 7.05 0.27
N LEU A 147 -3.29 6.09 0.98
CA LEU A 147 -2.78 5.61 2.26
C LEU A 147 -1.44 4.87 2.10
N PHE A 148 -1.22 4.15 1.00
CA PHE A 148 0.09 3.59 0.67
C PHE A 148 1.12 4.70 0.43
N ALA A 149 0.79 5.68 -0.40
CA ALA A 149 1.67 6.82 -0.69
C ALA A 149 2.06 7.58 0.59
N ASP A 150 1.07 7.90 1.44
CA ASP A 150 1.29 8.57 2.72
C ASP A 150 2.17 7.74 3.66
N SER A 151 1.91 6.43 3.74
CA SER A 151 2.70 5.50 4.56
C SER A 151 4.15 5.38 4.08
N MET A 152 4.40 5.51 2.79
CA MET A 152 5.75 5.52 2.22
C MET A 152 6.43 6.89 2.28
N GLY A 153 5.72 7.94 2.72
CA GLY A 153 6.22 9.31 2.70
C GLY A 153 6.43 9.83 1.27
N CYS A 154 5.53 9.49 0.35
CA CYS A 154 5.57 9.87 -1.06
C CYS A 154 4.39 10.78 -1.40
N PRO A 155 4.55 11.78 -2.27
CA PRO A 155 3.42 12.52 -2.81
C PRO A 155 2.44 11.57 -3.51
N VAL A 156 1.15 11.82 -3.31
CA VAL A 156 0.10 11.04 -3.97
C VAL A 156 0.21 11.21 -5.48
N PRO A 157 0.27 10.12 -6.27
CA PRO A 157 0.26 10.23 -7.72
C PRO A 157 -1.04 10.90 -8.18
N ASN A 158 -0.95 11.78 -9.20
CA ASN A 158 -2.13 12.27 -9.91
C ASN A 158 -2.75 11.11 -10.70
N LEU A 159 -3.59 10.34 -10.03
CA LEU A 159 -4.43 9.36 -10.67
C LEU A 159 -5.60 10.14 -11.28
N SER A 160 -5.47 10.55 -12.55
CA SER A 160 -6.56 11.17 -13.26
C SER A 160 -7.70 10.14 -13.32
N THR A 161 -8.76 10.39 -12.55
CA THR A 161 -10.06 9.79 -12.84
C THR A 161 -10.41 10.25 -14.24
N GLY A 162 -10.27 9.38 -15.23
CA GLY A 162 -10.55 9.70 -16.62
C GLY A 162 -11.95 10.30 -16.74
N LYS A 163 -12.00 11.62 -16.76
CA LYS A 163 -13.11 12.38 -17.33
C LYS A 163 -12.74 12.61 -18.79
N ASN A 164 -13.34 11.82 -19.63
CA ASN A 164 -13.72 12.20 -20.98
C ASN A 164 -15.21 11.95 -21.10
#